data_9306185993c29f8344e2cffc5927d01a
#
_entry.id   9306185993c29f8344e2cffc5927d01a
#
_cell.length_a   1.000
_cell.length_b   1.000
_cell.length_c   1.000
_cell.angle_alpha   90.00
_cell.angle_beta   90.00
_cell.angle_gamma   90.00
#
_symmetry.space_group_name_H-M   'P 1'
#
loop_
_entity.id
_entity.type
_entity.pdbx_description
1 polymer ?
#
loop_
_entity_poly.entity_id
_entity_poly.type
_entity_poly.pdbx_seq_one_letter_code
_entity_poly.pdbx_strand_id
1 'polypeptide(L)'
;MKFCQARLSPPLIGQIIAEASIDAPRSYSTEVYEEYIERRKCLIDGLNRIPGVYSPIPMGAFYTVARLPVDDSDKFCAWCLSDFEYEGETVMMAPASGFYSDPECGRNEVRIAYVLKKEDLERALLILGKALEA
;
A
#
# COMPACT_ATOMS: atom_id res chain seq x y z
N MET A 1 26.38 -0.37 12.93
CA MET A 1 26.88 0.58 13.92
C MET A 1 27.49 1.84 13.32
N LYS A 2 28.35 1.79 12.27
CA LYS A 2 29.00 3.00 11.71
C LYS A 2 28.02 4.09 11.22
N PHE A 3 26.90 3.70 10.61
CA PHE A 3 25.88 4.66 10.14
C PHE A 3 25.10 5.33 11.29
N CYS A 4 24.88 4.61 12.40
CA CYS A 4 24.21 5.17 13.56
C CYS A 4 25.08 6.23 14.27
N GLN A 5 26.40 6.14 14.18
CA GLN A 5 27.33 7.09 14.76
C GLN A 5 27.52 8.35 13.89
N ALA A 6 27.17 8.29 12.60
CA ALA A 6 27.25 9.45 11.72
C ALA A 6 26.13 10.48 11.97
N ARG A 7 25.08 10.10 12.73
CA ARG A 7 23.95 10.96 13.05
C ARG A 7 23.50 10.74 14.49
N LEU A 8 24.01 11.57 15.40
CA LEU A 8 23.77 11.44 16.83
C LEU A 8 22.48 12.14 17.32
N SER A 9 21.94 13.05 16.54
CA SER A 9 20.75 13.82 16.92
C SER A 9 19.73 13.86 15.79
N PRO A 10 18.41 13.84 16.09
CA PRO A 10 17.38 14.05 15.08
C PRO A 10 17.50 15.47 14.51
N PRO A 11 17.02 15.72 13.27
CA PRO A 11 17.00 17.05 12.68
C PRO A 11 16.22 18.03 13.54
N LEU A 12 16.67 19.29 13.64
CA LEU A 12 16.01 20.33 14.44
C LEU A 12 14.53 20.49 14.08
N ILE A 13 14.19 20.51 12.79
CA ILE A 13 12.79 20.61 12.33
C ILE A 13 11.96 19.46 12.88
N GLY A 14 12.50 18.24 12.88
CA GLY A 14 11.82 17.06 13.45
C GLY A 14 11.57 17.20 14.95
N GLN A 15 12.48 17.83 15.69
CA GLN A 15 12.30 18.10 17.13
C GLN A 15 11.18 19.11 17.37
N ILE A 16 11.16 20.21 16.59
CA ILE A 16 10.10 21.24 16.68
C ILE A 16 8.72 20.65 16.36
N ILE A 17 8.63 19.81 15.33
CA ILE A 17 7.38 19.11 14.97
C ILE A 17 6.95 18.17 16.09
N ALA A 18 7.88 17.40 16.66
CA ALA A 18 7.59 16.47 17.76
C ALA A 18 7.09 17.22 19.00
N GLU A 19 7.74 18.35 19.36
CA GLU A 19 7.30 19.21 20.46
C GLU A 19 5.87 19.73 20.25
N ALA A 20 5.58 20.29 19.06
CA ALA A 20 4.24 20.76 18.72
C ALA A 20 3.18 19.65 18.72
N SER A 21 3.58 18.39 18.44
CA SER A 21 2.68 17.25 18.44
C SER A 21 2.24 16.81 19.84
N ILE A 22 2.95 17.20 20.89
CA ILE A 22 2.60 16.85 22.28
C ILE A 22 1.25 17.44 22.68
N ASP A 23 0.94 18.64 22.17
CA ASP A 23 -0.30 19.37 22.45
C ASP A 23 -1.45 19.02 21.49
N ALA A 24 -1.23 18.07 20.56
CA ALA A 24 -2.28 17.64 19.64
C ALA A 24 -3.45 16.99 20.41
N PRO A 25 -4.70 17.29 20.03
CA PRO A 25 -5.87 16.67 20.66
C PRO A 25 -5.83 15.14 20.55
N ARG A 26 -6.17 14.44 21.63
CA ARG A 26 -6.25 12.97 21.61
C ARG A 26 -7.28 12.43 20.60
N SER A 27 -8.33 13.22 20.31
CA SER A 27 -9.31 12.90 19.26
C SER A 27 -8.69 12.71 17.89
N TYR A 28 -7.62 13.47 17.56
CA TYR A 28 -6.93 13.33 16.27
C TYR A 28 -6.48 11.89 15.99
N SER A 29 -5.85 11.24 16.97
CA SER A 29 -5.38 9.86 16.79
C SER A 29 -6.55 8.87 16.62
N THR A 30 -7.66 9.10 17.32
CA THR A 30 -8.86 8.25 17.22
C THR A 30 -9.52 8.42 15.86
N GLU A 31 -9.72 9.65 15.41
CA GLU A 31 -10.31 9.97 14.11
C GLU A 31 -9.49 9.37 12.95
N VAL A 32 -8.16 9.54 13.00
CA VAL A 32 -7.25 8.95 12.00
C VAL A 32 -7.32 7.42 12.03
N TYR A 33 -7.36 6.82 13.21
CA TYR A 33 -7.45 5.36 13.36
C TYR A 33 -8.75 4.81 12.77
N GLU A 34 -9.89 5.44 13.04
CA GLU A 34 -11.20 5.05 12.50
C GLU A 34 -11.22 5.16 10.96
N GLU A 35 -10.70 6.26 10.43
CA GLU A 35 -10.56 6.44 8.97
C GLU A 35 -9.72 5.34 8.32
N TYR A 36 -8.60 4.96 8.93
CA TYR A 36 -7.76 3.87 8.40
C TYR A 36 -8.41 2.49 8.52
N ILE A 37 -9.26 2.25 9.51
CA ILE A 37 -10.06 1.02 9.58
C ILE A 37 -11.01 0.93 8.40
N GLU A 38 -11.72 2.01 8.07
CA GLU A 38 -12.65 2.05 6.94
C GLU A 38 -11.93 1.86 5.59
N ARG A 39 -10.81 2.54 5.40
CA ARG A 39 -9.96 2.37 4.20
C ARG A 39 -9.44 0.95 4.05
N ARG A 40 -8.92 0.38 5.14
CA ARG A 40 -8.47 -1.01 5.18
C ARG A 40 -9.58 -1.96 4.78
N LYS A 41 -10.76 -1.82 5.39
CA LYS A 41 -11.92 -2.66 5.09
C LYS A 41 -12.31 -2.55 3.62
N CYS A 42 -12.41 -1.33 3.09
CA CYS A 42 -12.72 -1.09 1.68
C CYS A 42 -11.72 -1.81 0.76
N LEU A 43 -10.41 -1.64 0.98
CA LEU A 43 -9.39 -2.26 0.14
C LEU A 43 -9.40 -3.78 0.25
N ILE A 44 -9.40 -4.35 1.46
CA ILE A 44 -9.31 -5.80 1.66
C ILE A 44 -10.55 -6.52 1.11
N ASP A 45 -11.74 -5.99 1.40
CA ASP A 45 -12.99 -6.55 0.90
C ASP A 45 -13.05 -6.45 -0.64
N GLY A 46 -12.57 -5.34 -1.19
CA GLY A 46 -12.50 -5.13 -2.65
C GLY A 46 -11.52 -6.07 -3.34
N LEU A 47 -10.31 -6.20 -2.83
CA LEU A 47 -9.30 -7.11 -3.36
C LEU A 47 -9.79 -8.57 -3.38
N ASN A 48 -10.36 -9.04 -2.28
CA ASN A 48 -10.84 -10.41 -2.17
C ASN A 48 -12.13 -10.71 -2.99
N ARG A 49 -12.74 -9.70 -3.60
CA ARG A 49 -13.83 -9.88 -4.59
C ARG A 49 -13.31 -10.07 -6.02
N ILE A 50 -12.07 -9.67 -6.30
CA ILE A 50 -11.47 -9.85 -7.62
C ILE A 50 -11.08 -11.33 -7.78
N PRO A 51 -11.52 -12.03 -8.83
CA PRO A 51 -11.22 -13.45 -9.03
C PRO A 51 -9.71 -13.73 -9.01
N GLY A 52 -9.29 -14.69 -8.21
CA GLY A 52 -7.89 -15.12 -8.11
C GLY A 52 -7.00 -14.24 -7.23
N VAL A 53 -7.48 -13.08 -6.76
CA VAL A 53 -6.77 -12.22 -5.82
C VAL A 53 -7.02 -12.67 -4.38
N TYR A 54 -5.98 -12.65 -3.56
CA TYR A 54 -6.08 -12.92 -2.13
C TYR A 54 -5.26 -11.90 -1.34
N SER A 55 -5.89 -11.27 -0.36
CA SER A 55 -5.24 -10.41 0.62
C SER A 55 -5.65 -10.79 2.03
N PRO A 56 -4.71 -11.08 2.94
CA PRO A 56 -5.02 -11.25 4.35
C PRO A 56 -5.46 -9.93 4.97
N ILE A 57 -6.16 -9.99 6.11
CA ILE A 57 -6.49 -8.80 6.89
C ILE A 57 -5.25 -8.39 7.69
N PRO A 58 -4.60 -7.24 7.38
CA PRO A 58 -3.44 -6.79 8.14
C PRO A 58 -3.87 -6.32 9.54
N MET A 59 -3.07 -6.67 10.55
CA MET A 59 -3.34 -6.29 11.94
C MET A 59 -2.77 -4.91 12.29
N GLY A 60 -2.02 -4.30 11.41
CA GLY A 60 -1.42 -2.98 11.58
C GLY A 60 -0.93 -2.39 10.26
N ALA A 61 -0.13 -1.32 10.33
CA ALA A 61 0.36 -0.56 9.21
C ALA A 61 -0.77 0.11 8.39
N PHE A 62 -0.42 0.65 7.24
CA PHE A 62 -1.32 1.31 6.27
C PHE A 62 -1.18 0.68 4.88
N TYR A 63 -0.72 -0.55 4.80
CA TYR A 63 -0.58 -1.34 3.57
C TYR A 63 -0.85 -2.82 3.85
N THR A 64 -1.10 -3.54 2.77
CA THR A 64 -1.21 -5.00 2.76
C THR A 64 -0.34 -5.59 1.67
N VAL A 65 -0.07 -6.88 1.75
CA VAL A 65 0.47 -7.67 0.63
C VAL A 65 -0.66 -8.52 0.07
N ALA A 66 -0.90 -8.41 -1.22
CA ALA A 66 -1.91 -9.18 -1.93
C ALA A 66 -1.25 -10.09 -2.97
N ARG A 67 -1.73 -11.31 -3.06
CA ARG A 67 -1.38 -12.23 -4.13
C ARG A 67 -2.33 -12.01 -5.30
N LEU A 68 -1.76 -11.85 -6.49
CA LEU A 68 -2.49 -11.65 -7.74
C LEU A 68 -2.41 -12.93 -8.61
N PRO A 69 -3.38 -13.15 -9.50
CA PRO A 69 -3.36 -14.26 -10.47
C PRO A 69 -2.43 -13.95 -11.66
N VAL A 70 -1.18 -13.64 -11.38
CA VAL A 70 -0.14 -13.31 -12.36
C VAL A 70 1.12 -14.16 -12.12
N ASP A 71 1.90 -14.41 -13.15
CA ASP A 71 3.13 -15.20 -13.05
C ASP A 71 4.30 -14.39 -12.49
N ASP A 72 4.29 -13.07 -12.73
CA ASP A 72 5.40 -12.17 -12.40
C ASP A 72 4.85 -10.77 -12.08
N SER A 73 4.84 -10.43 -10.80
CA SER A 73 4.32 -9.15 -10.33
C SER A 73 5.18 -7.95 -10.73
N ASP A 74 6.49 -8.15 -10.93
CA ASP A 74 7.39 -7.07 -11.40
C ASP A 74 7.00 -6.67 -12.83
N LYS A 75 6.79 -7.65 -13.71
CA LYS A 75 6.35 -7.39 -15.09
C LYS A 75 4.95 -6.82 -15.16
N PHE A 76 4.03 -7.35 -14.34
CA PHE A 76 2.67 -6.84 -14.29
C PHE A 76 2.62 -5.38 -13.81
N CYS A 77 3.35 -5.04 -12.75
CA CYS A 77 3.43 -3.66 -12.27
C CYS A 77 4.07 -2.72 -13.30
N ALA A 78 5.14 -3.17 -14.00
CA ALA A 78 5.76 -2.39 -15.07
C ALA A 78 4.77 -2.16 -16.23
N TRP A 79 4.08 -3.19 -16.67
CA TRP A 79 3.07 -3.12 -17.73
C TRP A 79 1.90 -2.20 -17.35
N CYS A 80 1.42 -2.23 -16.12
CA CYS A 80 0.39 -1.29 -15.65
C CYS A 80 0.82 0.17 -15.84
N LEU A 81 2.11 0.47 -15.72
CA LEU A 81 2.62 1.85 -15.81
C LEU A 81 3.00 2.27 -17.24
N SER A 82 3.32 1.32 -18.13
CA SER A 82 3.83 1.62 -19.48
C SER A 82 2.78 1.47 -20.58
N ASP A 83 1.90 0.49 -20.46
CA ASP A 83 1.07 0.02 -21.58
C ASP A 83 -0.42 -0.07 -21.25
N PHE A 84 -0.80 -0.20 -19.97
CA PHE A 84 -2.20 -0.34 -19.57
C PHE A 84 -2.81 0.99 -19.13
N GLU A 85 -4.02 1.22 -19.62
CA GLU A 85 -4.90 2.28 -19.10
C GLU A 85 -6.37 1.83 -19.17
N TYR A 86 -7.16 2.31 -18.25
CA TYR A 86 -8.61 2.20 -18.27
C TYR A 86 -9.22 3.58 -18.03
N GLU A 87 -9.89 4.12 -19.06
CA GLU A 87 -10.46 5.49 -19.07
C GLU A 87 -9.42 6.59 -18.76
N GLY A 88 -8.18 6.42 -19.25
CA GLY A 88 -7.08 7.36 -19.05
C GLY A 88 -6.40 7.25 -17.68
N GLU A 89 -6.69 6.22 -16.89
CA GLU A 89 -6.13 6.00 -15.57
C GLU A 89 -5.46 4.61 -15.46
N THR A 90 -4.49 4.50 -14.57
CA THR A 90 -3.86 3.22 -14.24
C THR A 90 -3.64 3.07 -12.73
N VAL A 91 -3.16 1.93 -12.30
CA VAL A 91 -2.80 1.65 -10.90
C VAL A 91 -1.29 1.49 -10.74
N MET A 92 -0.77 2.04 -9.63
CA MET A 92 0.62 1.87 -9.24
C MET A 92 0.70 1.04 -7.96
N MET A 93 1.44 -0.06 -8.03
CA MET A 93 1.67 -0.98 -6.91
C MET A 93 3.16 -1.29 -6.80
N ALA A 94 3.61 -1.72 -5.64
CA ALA A 94 4.99 -2.17 -5.45
C ALA A 94 5.03 -3.70 -5.54
N PRO A 95 5.78 -4.29 -6.49
CA PRO A 95 5.99 -5.74 -6.52
C PRO A 95 6.67 -6.19 -5.23
N ALA A 96 6.31 -7.37 -4.72
CA ALA A 96 6.77 -7.83 -3.41
C ALA A 96 8.02 -8.73 -3.48
N SER A 97 8.46 -9.15 -4.65
CA SER A 97 9.63 -10.01 -4.85
C SER A 97 10.88 -9.53 -4.10
N GLY A 98 11.16 -8.22 -4.13
CA GLY A 98 12.30 -7.62 -3.45
C GLY A 98 12.23 -7.56 -1.92
N PHE A 99 11.11 -7.95 -1.30
CA PHE A 99 10.98 -8.00 0.17
C PHE A 99 11.34 -9.37 0.76
N TYR A 100 11.56 -10.37 -0.07
CA TYR A 100 11.91 -11.74 0.34
C TYR A 100 13.40 -12.01 0.13
N SER A 101 13.99 -12.80 1.03
CA SER A 101 15.37 -13.29 0.87
C SER A 101 15.45 -14.41 -0.15
N ASP A 102 14.38 -15.17 -0.34
CA ASP A 102 14.27 -16.23 -1.33
C ASP A 102 13.69 -15.62 -2.63
N PRO A 103 14.39 -15.68 -3.75
CA PRO A 103 13.95 -15.11 -5.03
C PRO A 103 12.73 -15.81 -5.64
N GLU A 104 12.37 -17.00 -5.15
CA GLU A 104 11.16 -17.72 -5.58
C GLU A 104 9.92 -17.25 -4.81
N CYS A 105 10.08 -16.50 -3.70
CA CYS A 105 8.97 -15.95 -2.94
C CYS A 105 8.51 -14.60 -3.48
N GLY A 106 7.22 -14.31 -3.32
CA GLY A 106 6.64 -12.99 -3.64
C GLY A 106 6.50 -12.68 -5.13
N ARG A 107 6.78 -13.64 -6.03
CA ARG A 107 6.75 -13.42 -7.50
C ARG A 107 5.39 -13.01 -8.06
N ASN A 108 4.32 -13.37 -7.38
CA ASN A 108 2.95 -13.00 -7.74
C ASN A 108 2.28 -12.15 -6.66
N GLU A 109 3.08 -11.47 -5.84
CA GLU A 109 2.59 -10.63 -4.76
C GLU A 109 2.92 -9.16 -5.00
N VAL A 110 2.03 -8.31 -4.54
CA VAL A 110 2.19 -6.85 -4.59
C VAL A 110 1.87 -6.24 -3.23
N ARG A 111 2.60 -5.18 -2.88
CA ARG A 111 2.27 -4.36 -1.73
C ARG A 111 1.40 -3.19 -2.16
N ILE A 112 0.25 -3.03 -1.52
CA ILE A 112 -0.74 -1.98 -1.80
C ILE A 112 -0.98 -1.19 -0.51
N ALA A 113 -0.89 0.15 -0.58
CA ALA A 113 -1.17 1.03 0.53
C ALA A 113 -2.62 1.54 0.48
N TYR A 114 -3.29 1.63 1.63
CA TYR A 114 -4.65 2.18 1.76
C TYR A 114 -4.64 3.59 2.35
N VAL A 115 -3.81 4.47 1.74
CA VAL A 115 -3.64 5.87 2.15
C VAL A 115 -4.57 6.84 1.42
N LEU A 116 -5.18 6.41 0.33
CA LEU A 116 -6.11 7.21 -0.45
C LEU A 116 -7.48 7.25 0.23
N LYS A 117 -8.34 8.18 -0.21
CA LYS A 117 -9.75 8.22 0.19
C LYS A 117 -10.48 6.97 -0.30
N LYS A 118 -11.60 6.66 0.33
CA LYS A 118 -12.37 5.45 0.03
C LYS A 118 -12.81 5.39 -1.43
N GLU A 119 -13.27 6.51 -1.99
CA GLU A 119 -13.71 6.63 -3.38
C GLU A 119 -12.57 6.33 -4.36
N ASP A 120 -11.36 6.83 -4.06
CA ASP A 120 -10.17 6.59 -4.87
C ASP A 120 -9.71 5.12 -4.77
N LEU A 121 -9.86 4.49 -3.58
CA LEU A 121 -9.59 3.07 -3.40
C LEU A 121 -10.58 2.20 -4.18
N GLU A 122 -11.87 2.53 -4.16
CA GLU A 122 -12.89 1.85 -4.95
C GLU A 122 -12.60 1.97 -6.46
N ARG A 123 -12.18 3.15 -6.91
CA ARG A 123 -11.76 3.37 -8.29
C ARG A 123 -10.52 2.55 -8.65
N ALA A 124 -9.49 2.57 -7.81
CA ALA A 124 -8.28 1.78 -8.02
C ALA A 124 -8.54 0.27 -8.07
N LEU A 125 -9.47 -0.23 -7.25
CA LEU A 125 -9.90 -1.63 -7.27
C LEU A 125 -10.59 -2.01 -8.60
N LEU A 126 -11.44 -1.12 -9.13
CA LEU A 126 -12.07 -1.32 -10.44
C LEU A 126 -11.01 -1.40 -11.53
N ILE A 127 -10.06 -0.46 -11.56
CA ILE A 127 -8.98 -0.41 -12.56
C ILE A 127 -8.07 -1.63 -12.44
N LEU A 128 -7.72 -2.06 -11.23
CA LEU A 128 -6.95 -3.29 -11.00
C LEU A 128 -7.70 -4.53 -11.52
N GLY A 129 -9.01 -4.62 -11.28
CA GLY A 129 -9.84 -5.68 -11.84
C GLY A 129 -9.76 -5.72 -13.36
N LYS A 130 -9.84 -4.56 -14.02
CA LYS A 130 -9.71 -4.45 -15.49
C LYS A 130 -8.31 -4.80 -15.99
N ALA A 131 -7.27 -4.45 -15.26
CA ALA A 131 -5.90 -4.82 -15.60
C ALA A 131 -5.68 -6.35 -15.51
N LEU A 132 -6.35 -7.03 -14.59
CA LEU A 132 -6.26 -8.49 -14.44
C LEU A 132 -7.13 -9.27 -15.43
N GLU A 133 -8.09 -8.61 -16.12
CA GLU A 133 -8.92 -9.17 -17.19
C GLU A 133 -8.26 -9.03 -18.58
N ALA A 134 -7.30 -8.11 -18.73
CA ALA A 134 -6.66 -7.77 -20.00
C ALA A 134 -5.51 -8.73 -20.36
#